data_f143d55370945dffbee0d9b95f6db300
#
_entry.id   f143d55370945dffbee0d9b95f6db300
#
_cell.length_a   1.000
_cell.length_b   1.000
_cell.length_c   1.000
_cell.angle_alpha   90.00
_cell.angle_beta   90.00
_cell.angle_gamma   90.00
#
_symmetry.space_group_name_H-M   'P 1'
#
loop_
_entity.id
_entity.type
_entity.pdbx_description
1 polymer ?
#
loop_
_entity_poly.entity_id
_entity_poly.type
_entity_poly.pdbx_seq_one_letter_code
_entity_poly.pdbx_strand_id
1 'polypeptide(L)'
;DLILGHHSHVVQGIERYKHGVIVYSLGNFISDMQWDRSLRESAIVICDVPVSGPIAVSVIPVVSNDCYQPEVATGRAARRITKRIERASHAIVTCGATEDSREASAYRRHAKYRRYRNRFQMYGHFARHLPTYGKGVALDILRFFLKKKWVQWQCSGRALFAKSNPIR
;
A
#
# COMPACT_ATOMS: atom_id res chain seq x y z
N ASP A 1 -4.90 -4.35 -24.04
CA ASP A 1 -4.12 -5.09 -23.04
C ASP A 1 -4.58 -4.75 -21.64
N LEU A 2 -4.33 -5.64 -20.66
CA LEU A 2 -4.70 -5.50 -19.27
C LEU A 2 -3.43 -5.52 -18.38
N ILE A 3 -3.26 -4.52 -17.53
CA ILE A 3 -2.18 -4.47 -16.54
C ILE A 3 -2.79 -4.50 -15.14
N LEU A 4 -2.40 -5.48 -14.32
CA LEU A 4 -2.81 -5.62 -12.94
C LEU A 4 -1.61 -5.37 -12.03
N GLY A 5 -1.65 -4.28 -11.27
CA GLY A 5 -0.61 -3.88 -10.34
C GLY A 5 -0.93 -4.26 -8.89
N HIS A 6 0.14 -4.30 -8.08
CA HIS A 6 0.10 -4.54 -6.64
C HIS A 6 1.13 -3.66 -5.92
N HIS A 7 1.83 -4.17 -4.93
CA HIS A 7 2.95 -3.57 -4.20
C HIS A 7 2.58 -2.45 -3.21
N SER A 8 1.65 -1.57 -3.54
CA SER A 8 1.26 -0.47 -2.61
C SER A 8 0.51 -0.97 -1.37
N HIS A 9 0.04 -2.22 -1.37
CA HIS A 9 -0.73 -2.87 -0.32
C HIS A 9 -2.08 -2.18 0.01
N VAL A 10 -2.50 -1.24 -0.81
CA VAL A 10 -3.79 -0.53 -0.70
C VAL A 10 -4.42 -0.44 -2.07
N VAL A 11 -5.75 -0.42 -2.13
CA VAL A 11 -6.47 -0.21 -3.39
C VAL A 11 -6.12 1.15 -3.98
N GLN A 12 -5.87 1.18 -5.28
CA GLN A 12 -5.59 2.37 -6.07
C GLN A 12 -6.58 2.52 -7.22
N GLY A 13 -6.33 3.49 -8.10
CA GLY A 13 -7.19 3.78 -9.24
C GLY A 13 -7.12 2.75 -10.36
N ILE A 14 -8.10 2.85 -11.23
CA ILE A 14 -8.19 2.12 -12.49
C ILE A 14 -8.17 3.17 -13.60
N GLU A 15 -7.31 2.98 -14.58
CA GLU A 15 -7.16 3.86 -15.73
C GLU A 15 -7.50 3.13 -17.03
N ARG A 16 -8.22 3.81 -17.90
CA ARG A 16 -8.31 3.41 -19.32
C ARG A 16 -7.21 4.11 -20.08
N TYR A 17 -6.24 3.35 -20.57
CA TYR A 17 -5.11 3.88 -21.32
C TYR A 17 -5.13 3.32 -22.74
N LYS A 18 -5.37 4.20 -23.73
CA LYS A 18 -5.55 3.79 -25.14
C LYS A 18 -6.68 2.74 -25.25
N HIS A 19 -6.34 1.54 -25.68
CA HIS A 19 -7.28 0.41 -25.84
C HIS A 19 -7.28 -0.54 -24.63
N GLY A 20 -6.40 -0.30 -23.66
CA GLY A 20 -6.20 -1.16 -22.50
C GLY A 20 -6.73 -0.59 -21.19
N VAL A 21 -6.58 -1.39 -20.14
CA VAL A 21 -6.92 -1.04 -18.77
C VAL A 21 -5.72 -1.28 -17.86
N ILE A 22 -5.45 -0.32 -16.98
CA ILE A 22 -4.44 -0.42 -15.94
C ILE A 22 -5.14 -0.36 -14.58
N VAL A 23 -5.02 -1.44 -13.79
CA VAL A 23 -5.42 -1.48 -12.38
C VAL A 23 -4.16 -1.30 -11.55
N TYR A 24 -3.94 -0.13 -10.95
CA TYR A 24 -2.68 0.21 -10.29
C TYR A 24 -2.42 -0.59 -9.03
N SER A 25 -3.45 -0.95 -8.26
CA SER A 25 -3.32 -1.89 -7.14
C SER A 25 -4.67 -2.39 -6.66
N LEU A 26 -4.73 -3.70 -6.43
CA LEU A 26 -5.91 -4.39 -5.87
C LEU A 26 -5.92 -4.39 -4.33
N GLY A 27 -4.87 -3.90 -3.67
CA GLY A 27 -4.71 -4.01 -2.22
C GLY A 27 -4.25 -5.41 -1.77
N ASN A 28 -4.39 -5.69 -0.46
CA ASN A 28 -4.07 -6.99 0.12
C ASN A 28 -5.30 -7.89 0.13
N PHE A 29 -5.22 -9.06 -0.51
CA PHE A 29 -6.32 -10.03 -0.48
C PHE A 29 -6.20 -10.96 0.74
N ILE A 30 -5.04 -11.62 0.90
CA ILE A 30 -4.66 -12.37 2.12
C ILE A 30 -3.35 -11.80 2.61
N SER A 31 -3.33 -11.24 3.82
CA SER A 31 -2.14 -10.61 4.38
C SER A 31 -2.25 -10.47 5.90
N ASP A 32 -1.11 -10.56 6.56
CA ASP A 32 -0.92 -10.28 7.98
C ASP A 32 -0.87 -8.77 8.31
N MET A 33 -0.81 -7.92 7.29
CA MET A 33 -0.75 -6.46 7.45
C MET A 33 -2.11 -5.86 7.78
N GLN A 34 -2.57 -6.02 9.03
CA GLN A 34 -3.92 -5.57 9.47
C GLN A 34 -3.92 -4.37 10.42
N TRP A 35 -2.79 -3.70 10.62
CA TRP A 35 -2.66 -2.58 11.56
C TRP A 35 -3.27 -1.25 11.09
N ASP A 36 -3.59 -1.11 9.81
CA ASP A 36 -4.35 0.03 9.27
C ASP A 36 -5.52 -0.48 8.43
N ARG A 37 -6.67 0.18 8.57
CA ARG A 37 -7.87 -0.19 7.83
C ARG A 37 -7.66 -0.26 6.32
N SER A 38 -6.85 0.64 5.77
CA SER A 38 -6.58 0.65 4.33
C SER A 38 -5.81 -0.57 3.84
N LEU A 39 -5.07 -1.23 4.72
CA LEU A 39 -4.35 -2.47 4.42
C LEU A 39 -5.25 -3.70 4.46
N ARG A 40 -6.42 -3.58 5.11
CA ARG A 40 -7.46 -4.61 5.15
C ARG A 40 -8.46 -4.50 4.01
N GLU A 41 -8.40 -3.41 3.23
CA GLU A 41 -9.30 -3.12 2.11
C GLU A 41 -8.65 -3.54 0.80
N SER A 42 -9.37 -4.33 0.01
CA SER A 42 -8.93 -4.82 -1.29
C SER A 42 -10.08 -4.87 -2.28
N ALA A 43 -9.81 -5.36 -3.47
CA ALA A 43 -10.80 -5.54 -4.51
C ALA A 43 -10.52 -6.81 -5.33
N ILE A 44 -11.60 -7.45 -5.76
CA ILE A 44 -11.58 -8.40 -6.87
C ILE A 44 -11.97 -7.61 -8.11
N VAL A 45 -11.24 -7.81 -9.18
CA VAL A 45 -11.54 -7.22 -10.49
C VAL A 45 -11.94 -8.32 -11.44
N ILE A 46 -13.11 -8.18 -12.02
CA ILE A 46 -13.60 -9.06 -13.10
C ILE A 46 -13.38 -8.28 -14.40
N CYS A 47 -12.65 -8.89 -15.31
CA CYS A 47 -12.37 -8.32 -16.63
C CYS A 47 -13.01 -9.19 -17.70
N ASP A 48 -13.86 -8.57 -18.53
CA ASP A 48 -14.35 -9.17 -19.75
C ASP A 48 -13.49 -8.66 -20.90
N VAL A 49 -12.74 -9.56 -21.54
CA VAL A 49 -11.79 -9.25 -22.60
C VAL A 49 -12.29 -9.79 -23.92
N PRO A 50 -13.03 -8.99 -24.69
CA PRO A 50 -13.56 -9.41 -25.99
C PRO A 50 -12.45 -9.57 -27.02
N VAL A 51 -12.68 -10.35 -28.06
CA VAL A 51 -11.77 -10.49 -29.22
C VAL A 51 -11.55 -9.15 -29.91
N SER A 52 -12.57 -8.30 -29.94
CA SER A 52 -12.51 -6.93 -30.48
C SER A 52 -13.36 -6.01 -29.60
N GLY A 53 -12.90 -4.78 -29.40
CA GLY A 53 -13.59 -3.79 -28.57
C GLY A 53 -12.94 -3.54 -27.21
N PRO A 54 -13.56 -2.69 -26.38
CA PRO A 54 -12.97 -2.28 -25.11
C PRO A 54 -13.13 -3.37 -24.04
N ILE A 55 -12.13 -3.52 -23.19
CA ILE A 55 -12.16 -4.37 -21.99
C ILE A 55 -13.21 -3.80 -21.01
N ALA A 56 -14.17 -4.61 -20.60
CA ALA A 56 -15.08 -4.25 -19.51
C ALA A 56 -14.46 -4.65 -18.17
N VAL A 57 -14.62 -3.76 -17.16
CA VAL A 57 -14.05 -3.97 -15.83
C VAL A 57 -15.13 -3.76 -14.78
N SER A 58 -15.33 -4.76 -13.94
CA SER A 58 -16.20 -4.71 -12.76
C SER A 58 -15.38 -4.91 -11.49
N VAL A 59 -15.72 -4.19 -10.42
CA VAL A 59 -14.98 -4.21 -9.16
C VAL A 59 -15.88 -4.72 -8.04
N ILE A 60 -15.44 -5.74 -7.34
CA ILE A 60 -16.07 -6.26 -6.12
C ILE A 60 -15.18 -5.82 -4.94
N PRO A 61 -15.64 -4.88 -4.10
CA PRO A 61 -14.91 -4.48 -2.90
C PRO A 61 -14.81 -5.64 -1.90
N VAL A 62 -13.64 -5.79 -1.28
CA VAL A 62 -13.34 -6.84 -0.31
C VAL A 62 -12.72 -6.24 0.94
N VAL A 63 -13.00 -6.82 2.09
CA VAL A 63 -12.40 -6.48 3.37
C VAL A 63 -11.89 -7.75 4.05
N SER A 64 -10.70 -7.69 4.64
CA SER A 64 -10.18 -8.78 5.47
C SER A 64 -10.75 -8.67 6.88
N ASN A 65 -11.32 -9.78 7.41
CA ASN A 65 -11.80 -9.87 8.78
C ASN A 65 -10.65 -10.06 9.79
N ASP A 66 -10.96 -10.18 11.08
CA ASP A 66 -9.95 -10.35 12.13
C ASP A 66 -9.27 -11.73 12.11
N CYS A 67 -9.82 -12.68 11.35
CA CYS A 67 -9.22 -14.00 11.10
C CYS A 67 -8.39 -14.03 9.80
N TYR A 68 -8.04 -12.87 9.24
CA TYR A 68 -7.29 -12.72 7.98
C TYR A 68 -7.99 -13.27 6.74
N GLN A 69 -9.31 -13.51 6.82
CA GLN A 69 -10.09 -14.03 5.71
C GLN A 69 -10.69 -12.88 4.89
N PRO A 70 -10.60 -12.91 3.55
CA PRO A 70 -11.24 -11.93 2.70
C PRO A 70 -12.75 -12.20 2.61
N GLU A 71 -13.54 -11.15 2.79
CA GLU A 71 -15.00 -11.17 2.68
C GLU A 71 -15.45 -10.07 1.72
N VAL A 72 -16.52 -10.32 0.96
CA VAL A 72 -17.14 -9.30 0.13
C VAL A 72 -17.64 -8.17 1.01
N ALA A 73 -17.13 -6.97 0.77
CA ALA A 73 -17.50 -5.81 1.55
C ALA A 73 -18.93 -5.37 1.23
N THR A 74 -19.70 -5.02 2.25
CA THR A 74 -21.07 -4.51 2.12
C THR A 74 -21.23 -3.14 2.77
N GLY A 75 -22.35 -2.48 2.54
CA GLY A 75 -22.76 -1.26 3.21
C GLY A 75 -21.71 -0.14 3.17
N ARG A 76 -21.30 0.35 4.35
CA ARG A 76 -20.34 1.46 4.47
C ARG A 76 -18.93 1.10 4.00
N ALA A 77 -18.51 -0.15 4.19
CA ALA A 77 -17.20 -0.62 3.77
C ALA A 77 -17.09 -0.63 2.24
N ALA A 78 -18.06 -1.22 1.56
CA ALA A 78 -18.11 -1.25 0.10
C ALA A 78 -18.07 0.17 -0.48
N ARG A 79 -18.94 1.07 -0.02
CA ARG A 79 -18.96 2.48 -0.47
C ARG A 79 -17.64 3.19 -0.27
N ARG A 80 -16.94 2.94 0.84
CA ARG A 80 -15.65 3.55 1.13
C ARG A 80 -14.56 3.09 0.18
N ILE A 81 -14.50 1.78 -0.11
CA ILE A 81 -13.52 1.19 -1.01
C ILE A 81 -13.77 1.69 -2.44
N THR A 82 -15.02 1.64 -2.91
CA THR A 82 -15.40 2.14 -4.23
C THR A 82 -15.04 3.62 -4.40
N LYS A 83 -15.43 4.48 -3.45
CA LYS A 83 -15.04 5.90 -3.48
C LYS A 83 -13.53 6.14 -3.48
N ARG A 84 -12.76 5.27 -2.84
CA ARG A 84 -11.29 5.38 -2.87
C ARG A 84 -10.76 5.10 -4.27
N ILE A 85 -11.24 4.03 -4.90
CA ILE A 85 -10.86 3.65 -6.27
C ILE A 85 -11.26 4.77 -7.24
N GLU A 86 -12.50 5.26 -7.18
CA GLU A 86 -13.00 6.35 -8.02
C GLU A 86 -12.16 7.63 -7.90
N ARG A 87 -11.88 8.06 -6.65
CA ARG A 87 -11.06 9.25 -6.41
C ARG A 87 -9.63 9.09 -6.94
N ALA A 88 -9.04 7.90 -6.76
CA ALA A 88 -7.71 7.62 -7.27
C ALA A 88 -7.70 7.57 -8.80
N SER A 89 -8.72 6.98 -9.42
CA SER A 89 -8.89 6.96 -10.89
C SER A 89 -9.03 8.38 -11.45
N HIS A 90 -9.88 9.20 -10.83
CA HIS A 90 -10.04 10.58 -11.22
C HIS A 90 -8.73 11.38 -11.10
N ALA A 91 -7.99 11.20 -10.02
CA ALA A 91 -6.71 11.88 -9.82
C ALA A 91 -5.66 11.50 -10.88
N ILE A 92 -5.64 10.26 -11.38
CA ILE A 92 -4.74 9.81 -12.45
C ILE A 92 -5.04 10.59 -13.75
N VAL A 93 -6.32 10.75 -14.08
CA VAL A 93 -6.74 11.42 -15.30
C VAL A 93 -6.52 12.94 -15.22
N THR A 94 -6.72 13.56 -14.05
CA THR A 94 -6.67 15.02 -13.88
C THR A 94 -5.28 15.55 -13.56
N CYS A 95 -4.45 14.78 -12.85
CA CYS A 95 -3.07 15.16 -12.53
C CYS A 95 -2.13 14.70 -13.65
N GLY A 96 -2.02 15.48 -14.72
CA GLY A 96 -0.88 15.34 -15.63
C GLY A 96 0.41 15.44 -14.81
N ALA A 97 1.22 14.39 -14.83
CA ALA A 97 2.42 14.28 -14.01
C ALA A 97 3.47 15.32 -14.42
N THR A 98 3.45 16.48 -13.78
CA THR A 98 4.62 17.37 -13.74
C THR A 98 5.33 17.14 -12.40
N GLU A 99 6.53 16.55 -12.46
CA GLU A 99 7.34 16.18 -11.27
C GLU A 99 7.66 17.36 -10.34
N ASP A 100 7.54 18.60 -10.79
CA ASP A 100 7.94 19.83 -10.08
C ASP A 100 6.77 20.68 -9.55
N SER A 101 5.55 20.20 -9.57
CA SER A 101 4.42 20.95 -9.06
C SER A 101 4.44 21.09 -7.53
N ARG A 102 3.88 22.21 -7.01
CA ARG A 102 3.62 22.40 -5.56
C ARG A 102 2.83 21.23 -4.99
N GLU A 103 1.97 20.62 -5.78
CA GLU A 103 1.16 19.44 -5.45
C GLU A 103 2.02 18.19 -5.26
N ALA A 104 3.03 17.95 -6.10
CA ALA A 104 3.98 16.85 -5.93
C ALA A 104 4.78 17.00 -4.63
N SER A 105 5.14 18.22 -4.24
CA SER A 105 5.85 18.51 -2.99
C SER A 105 4.95 18.29 -1.76
N ALA A 106 3.68 18.68 -1.83
CA ALA A 106 2.68 18.40 -0.79
C ALA A 106 2.41 16.90 -0.67
N TYR A 107 2.30 16.20 -1.80
CA TYR A 107 2.14 14.74 -1.83
C TYR A 107 3.33 14.03 -1.19
N ARG A 108 4.58 14.43 -1.51
CA ARG A 108 5.80 13.85 -0.90
C ARG A 108 5.83 14.03 0.61
N ARG A 109 5.46 15.21 1.13
CA ARG A 109 5.34 15.46 2.58
C ARG A 109 4.28 14.57 3.22
N HIS A 110 3.12 14.46 2.60
CA HIS A 110 2.01 13.64 3.09
C HIS A 110 2.35 12.14 3.04
N ALA A 111 3.04 11.69 2.00
CA ALA A 111 3.53 10.32 1.88
C ALA A 111 4.58 9.98 2.96
N LYS A 112 5.45 10.95 3.31
CA LYS A 112 6.41 10.80 4.42
C LYS A 112 5.70 10.66 5.76
N TYR A 113 4.72 11.51 6.06
CA TYR A 113 3.91 11.43 7.26
C TYR A 113 3.15 10.10 7.35
N ARG A 114 2.51 9.67 6.27
CA ARG A 114 1.83 8.36 6.20
C ARG A 114 2.76 7.20 6.50
N ARG A 115 3.99 7.21 5.99
CA ARG A 115 5.00 6.18 6.28
C ARG A 115 5.35 6.10 7.77
N TYR A 116 5.52 7.25 8.44
CA TYR A 116 5.77 7.27 9.89
C TYR A 116 4.58 6.76 10.68
N ARG A 117 3.36 7.22 10.36
CA ARG A 117 2.13 6.76 10.99
C ARG A 117 1.93 5.27 10.83
N ASN A 118 2.09 4.76 9.61
CA ASN A 118 1.95 3.34 9.31
C ASN A 118 2.97 2.48 10.08
N ARG A 119 4.22 2.95 10.17
CA ARG A 119 5.26 2.29 10.98
C ARG A 119 4.89 2.26 12.46
N PHE A 120 4.38 3.36 13.00
CA PHE A 120 3.94 3.43 14.39
C PHE A 120 2.75 2.50 14.67
N GLN A 121 1.77 2.47 13.78
CA GLN A 121 0.62 1.57 13.86
C GLN A 121 1.05 0.10 13.78
N MET A 122 1.98 -0.22 12.89
CA MET A 122 2.58 -1.55 12.78
C MET A 122 3.24 -1.98 14.10
N TYR A 123 4.06 -1.14 14.70
CA TYR A 123 4.70 -1.45 15.99
C TYR A 123 3.67 -1.63 17.11
N GLY A 124 2.64 -0.77 17.16
CA GLY A 124 1.54 -0.89 18.12
C GLY A 124 0.74 -2.18 17.94
N HIS A 125 0.51 -2.60 16.69
CA HIS A 125 -0.15 -3.88 16.38
C HIS A 125 0.68 -5.06 16.88
N PHE A 126 1.97 -5.12 16.52
CA PHE A 126 2.85 -6.19 16.99
C PHE A 126 2.99 -6.22 18.51
N ALA A 127 3.15 -5.08 19.17
CA ALA A 127 3.23 -5.00 20.63
C ALA A 127 1.96 -5.54 21.30
N ARG A 128 0.79 -5.23 20.74
CA ARG A 128 -0.50 -5.71 21.27
C ARG A 128 -0.68 -7.22 21.12
N HIS A 129 -0.21 -7.78 20.02
CA HIS A 129 -0.33 -9.21 19.73
C HIS A 129 0.86 -10.04 20.19
N LEU A 130 1.92 -9.40 20.73
CA LEU A 130 3.12 -10.10 21.21
C LEU A 130 2.81 -11.23 22.19
N PRO A 131 1.87 -11.08 23.15
CA PRO A 131 1.53 -12.16 24.08
C PRO A 131 0.86 -13.39 23.42
N THR A 132 0.27 -13.22 22.23
CA THR A 132 -0.40 -14.32 21.51
C THR A 132 0.58 -15.17 20.69
N TYR A 133 1.79 -14.65 20.46
CA TYR A 133 2.84 -15.40 19.77
C TYR A 133 3.56 -16.34 20.77
N GLY A 134 3.91 -17.54 20.33
CA GLY A 134 4.81 -18.42 21.12
C GLY A 134 6.14 -17.71 21.41
N LYS A 135 6.76 -18.02 22.56
CA LYS A 135 8.00 -17.36 23.05
C LYS A 135 9.12 -17.30 22.00
N GLY A 136 9.29 -18.35 21.18
CA GLY A 136 10.28 -18.38 20.09
C GLY A 136 10.00 -17.33 19.02
N VAL A 137 8.75 -17.26 18.53
CA VAL A 137 8.33 -16.30 17.49
C VAL A 137 8.43 -14.86 18.00
N ALA A 138 8.05 -14.61 19.27
CA ALA A 138 8.16 -13.29 19.87
C ALA A 138 9.64 -12.83 19.94
N LEU A 139 10.56 -13.71 20.29
CA LEU A 139 11.99 -13.43 20.32
C LEU A 139 12.55 -13.16 18.92
N ASP A 140 12.14 -13.91 17.91
CA ASP A 140 12.59 -13.71 16.53
C ASP A 140 12.07 -12.41 15.93
N ILE A 141 10.84 -12.04 16.22
CA ILE A 141 10.28 -10.71 15.87
C ILE A 141 11.12 -9.60 16.52
N LEU A 142 11.41 -9.69 17.81
CA LEU A 142 12.24 -8.70 18.50
C LEU A 142 13.65 -8.62 17.91
N ARG A 143 14.30 -9.75 17.66
CA ARG A 143 15.62 -9.83 17.00
C ARG A 143 15.60 -9.18 15.61
N PHE A 144 14.58 -9.45 14.82
CA PHE A 144 14.41 -8.84 13.48
C PHE A 144 14.34 -7.31 13.56
N PHE A 145 13.55 -6.75 14.48
CA PHE A 145 13.44 -5.30 14.65
C PHE A 145 14.74 -4.68 15.16
N LEU A 146 15.43 -5.31 16.09
CA LEU A 146 16.72 -4.86 16.60
C LEU A 146 17.79 -4.86 15.49
N LYS A 147 17.88 -5.95 14.71
CA LYS A 147 18.81 -6.08 13.59
C LYS A 147 18.53 -5.02 12.52
N LYS A 148 17.27 -4.76 12.18
CA LYS A 148 16.89 -3.75 11.21
C LYS A 148 17.27 -2.33 11.65
N LYS A 149 17.07 -1.99 12.93
CA LYS A 149 17.54 -0.71 13.50
C LYS A 149 19.05 -0.60 13.47
N TRP A 150 19.76 -1.64 13.80
CA TRP A 150 21.23 -1.66 13.81
C TRP A 150 21.81 -1.45 12.41
N VAL A 151 21.31 -2.13 11.38
CA VAL A 151 21.71 -1.94 9.99
C VAL A 151 21.41 -0.52 9.52
N GLN A 152 20.24 0.02 9.85
CA GLN A 152 19.86 1.38 9.49
C GLN A 152 20.79 2.41 10.16
N TRP A 153 21.20 2.20 11.39
CA TRP A 153 22.16 3.04 12.12
C TRP A 153 23.55 3.00 11.47
N GLN A 154 24.05 1.81 11.09
CA GLN A 154 25.31 1.68 10.37
C GLN A 154 25.31 2.39 9.00
N CYS A 155 24.22 2.26 8.22
CA CYS A 155 24.11 2.96 6.95
C CYS A 155 24.04 4.48 7.11
N SER A 156 23.37 4.98 8.15
CA SER A 156 23.30 6.42 8.44
C SER A 156 24.64 6.97 8.93
N GLY A 157 25.37 6.21 9.75
CA GLY A 157 26.72 6.59 10.21
C GLY A 157 27.73 6.67 9.07
N ARG A 158 27.72 5.71 8.14
CA ARG A 158 28.61 5.75 6.96
C ARG A 158 28.32 6.94 6.02
N ALA A 159 27.05 7.33 5.86
CA ALA A 159 26.68 8.49 5.06
C ALA A 159 27.14 9.83 5.68
N LEU A 160 27.24 9.91 7.00
CA LEU A 160 27.81 11.09 7.68
C LEU A 160 29.33 11.17 7.53
N PHE A 161 30.05 10.05 7.61
CA PHE A 161 31.49 10.00 7.39
C PHE A 161 31.90 10.27 5.94
N ALA A 162 31.11 9.84 4.95
CA ALA A 162 31.40 10.12 3.54
C ALA A 162 31.23 11.59 3.16
N LYS A 163 30.46 12.38 3.90
CA LYS A 163 30.31 13.82 3.70
C LYS A 163 31.38 14.68 4.36
N SER A 164 32.17 14.12 5.27
CA SER A 164 33.23 14.86 6.01
C SER A 164 34.62 14.72 5.41
N ASN A 165 34.79 14.04 4.26
CA ASN A 165 36.09 13.94 3.59
C ASN A 165 35.98 14.49 2.16
N PRO A 166 36.15 15.79 1.91
CA PRO A 166 36.37 16.29 0.57
C PRO A 166 37.77 15.83 0.16
N ILE A 167 37.85 14.99 -0.87
CA ILE A 167 39.07 14.59 -1.52
C ILE A 167 39.74 15.85 -2.04
N ARG A 168 40.97 16.11 -1.57
CA ARG A 168 41.92 17.08 -2.14
C ARG A 168 42.44 16.58 -3.47
#